data_96cd144da903ceb167ce81ea0cd4fec7
#
_entry.id   96cd144da903ceb167ce81ea0cd4fec7
#
_cell.length_a   1.000
_cell.length_b   1.000
_cell.length_c   1.000
_cell.angle_alpha   90.00
_cell.angle_beta   90.00
_cell.angle_gamma   90.00
#
_symmetry.space_group_name_H-M   'P 1'
#
loop_
_entity.id
_entity.type
_entity.pdbx_description
1 polymer ?
#
loop_
_entity_poly.entity_id
_entity_poly.type
_entity_poly.pdbx_seq_one_letter_code
_entity_poly.pdbx_strand_id
1 'polypeptide(L)'
;MKKKILNHTSIMIVLAVLITFLAASVVTYSKFNTYMQNGVREEARYICLGMEEYGDTFLSKRLRAVSSSRVTLIQKDGTVLFDSQTSPEKLENHSNRPEFMEAEKDGKSESIRYSETFAKKTFYYAVRLDNGNVLRVGKTVDSVYSTWISSLAVLGILMVLVLILEFAFVERQTRELIKPINDLDLEHPLNNVCYEELRPLLVRVYEQNRQIRQQVKELKEAEEIRKEFSANVSHELKTPLMSISGYAELMMNGMVPADHVQEFSGRIYHEAVRLSNLVADIIQLSRLDESNSEVPFEEVDLYELAEDVQNNLRHPAEKKNISLELTGSSEKIQGVRHVLYEMFFNIADNAVRYTEQNGHVRIMVGNRKGNPFYCVVDDGIGIPKSEQGRIFERFYRVDKSHSRQTGGTGLGLSIVKHGATLHHAQIHVESEQGEGTRMEIVFPGKDQARG
;
A
#
# COMPACT_ATOMS: atom_id res chain seq x y z
N MET A 1 -6.22 -14.15 -4.15
CA MET A 1 -5.10 -14.52 -5.04
C MET A 1 -4.93 -16.03 -5.15
N LYS A 2 -4.79 -16.78 -4.03
CA LYS A 2 -4.60 -18.24 -3.97
C LYS A 2 -5.57 -19.03 -4.87
N LYS A 3 -6.90 -18.84 -4.74
CA LYS A 3 -7.91 -19.54 -5.56
C LYS A 3 -7.79 -19.26 -7.07
N LYS A 4 -7.42 -18.04 -7.47
CA LYS A 4 -7.26 -17.69 -8.90
C LYS A 4 -6.04 -18.38 -9.50
N ILE A 5 -4.91 -18.36 -8.80
CA ILE A 5 -3.68 -19.03 -9.27
C ILE A 5 -3.92 -20.54 -9.37
N LEU A 6 -4.45 -21.14 -8.28
CA LEU A 6 -4.76 -22.57 -8.26
C LEU A 6 -5.68 -22.98 -9.43
N ASN A 7 -6.77 -22.24 -9.66
CA ASN A 7 -7.70 -22.55 -10.76
C ASN A 7 -7.05 -22.42 -12.15
N HIS A 8 -6.28 -21.37 -12.42
CA HIS A 8 -5.64 -21.18 -13.72
C HIS A 8 -4.58 -22.25 -14.00
N THR A 9 -3.72 -22.53 -13.04
CA THR A 9 -2.70 -23.58 -13.18
C THR A 9 -3.34 -24.97 -13.32
N SER A 10 -4.35 -25.29 -12.52
CA SER A 10 -5.07 -26.57 -12.63
C SER A 10 -5.77 -26.73 -13.98
N ILE A 11 -6.42 -25.70 -14.51
CA ILE A 11 -7.06 -25.75 -15.83
C ILE A 11 -6.02 -25.99 -16.92
N MET A 12 -4.89 -25.29 -16.91
CA MET A 12 -3.82 -25.47 -17.89
C MET A 12 -3.24 -26.89 -17.85
N ILE A 13 -3.02 -27.42 -16.65
CA ILE A 13 -2.48 -28.78 -16.47
C ILE A 13 -3.48 -29.82 -16.96
N VAL A 14 -4.75 -29.70 -16.58
CA VAL A 14 -5.81 -30.63 -17.05
C VAL A 14 -5.89 -30.63 -18.60
N LEU A 15 -5.84 -29.44 -19.20
CA LEU A 15 -5.87 -29.31 -20.66
C LEU A 15 -4.63 -29.95 -21.31
N ALA A 16 -3.44 -29.74 -20.79
CA ALA A 16 -2.20 -30.33 -21.28
C ALA A 16 -2.23 -31.87 -21.18
N VAL A 17 -2.66 -32.39 -20.04
CA VAL A 17 -2.78 -33.84 -19.80
C VAL A 17 -3.83 -34.45 -20.73
N LEU A 18 -4.96 -33.78 -20.98
CA LEU A 18 -5.99 -34.23 -21.89
C LEU A 18 -5.48 -34.27 -23.34
N ILE A 19 -4.77 -33.24 -23.79
CA ILE A 19 -4.18 -33.20 -25.13
C ILE A 19 -3.15 -34.33 -25.31
N THR A 20 -2.29 -34.56 -24.35
CA THR A 20 -1.29 -35.64 -24.39
C THR A 20 -1.93 -37.01 -24.37
N PHE A 21 -3.00 -37.21 -23.60
CA PHE A 21 -3.77 -38.44 -23.59
C PHE A 21 -4.41 -38.72 -24.95
N LEU A 22 -5.04 -37.74 -25.59
CA LEU A 22 -5.65 -37.86 -26.92
C LEU A 22 -4.57 -38.16 -27.98
N ALA A 23 -3.46 -37.44 -27.95
CA ALA A 23 -2.35 -37.67 -28.87
C ALA A 23 -1.78 -39.11 -28.73
N ALA A 24 -1.52 -39.53 -27.50
CA ALA A 24 -1.04 -40.88 -27.18
C ALA A 24 -2.04 -41.95 -27.65
N SER A 25 -3.34 -41.74 -27.47
CA SER A 25 -4.41 -42.62 -27.91
C SER A 25 -4.40 -42.79 -29.42
N VAL A 26 -4.31 -41.69 -30.18
CA VAL A 26 -4.27 -41.73 -31.68
C VAL A 26 -3.01 -42.43 -32.17
N VAL A 27 -1.86 -42.12 -31.58
CA VAL A 27 -0.57 -42.78 -31.95
C VAL A 27 -0.63 -44.28 -31.68
N THR A 28 -1.16 -44.66 -30.51
CA THR A 28 -1.28 -46.07 -30.12
C THR A 28 -2.21 -46.84 -31.09
N TYR A 29 -3.37 -46.26 -31.42
CA TYR A 29 -4.27 -46.84 -32.41
C TYR A 29 -3.60 -47.02 -33.78
N SER A 30 -2.93 -46.00 -34.28
CA SER A 30 -2.20 -46.03 -35.53
C SER A 30 -1.13 -47.12 -35.57
N LYS A 31 -0.33 -47.23 -34.50
CA LYS A 31 0.72 -48.24 -34.34
C LYS A 31 0.15 -49.66 -34.31
N PHE A 32 -0.91 -49.91 -33.54
CA PHE A 32 -1.55 -51.23 -33.51
C PHE A 32 -2.13 -51.60 -34.86
N ASN A 33 -2.78 -50.66 -35.58
CA ASN A 33 -3.29 -50.91 -36.91
C ASN A 33 -2.19 -51.30 -37.92
N THR A 34 -1.09 -50.52 -37.92
CA THR A 34 0.07 -50.82 -38.77
C THR A 34 0.71 -52.19 -38.43
N TYR A 35 0.86 -52.45 -37.10
CA TYR A 35 1.40 -53.73 -36.63
C TYR A 35 0.53 -54.93 -37.08
N MET A 36 -0.79 -54.85 -36.97
CA MET A 36 -1.74 -55.87 -37.44
C MET A 36 -1.64 -56.08 -38.95
N GLN A 37 -1.61 -55.02 -39.74
CA GLN A 37 -1.48 -55.10 -41.20
C GLN A 37 -0.14 -55.77 -41.61
N ASN A 38 0.96 -55.36 -41.00
CA ASN A 38 2.26 -55.97 -41.26
C ASN A 38 2.28 -57.47 -40.89
N GLY A 39 1.67 -57.83 -39.76
CA GLY A 39 1.55 -59.22 -39.34
C GLY A 39 0.78 -60.08 -40.38
N VAL A 40 -0.29 -59.54 -40.94
CA VAL A 40 -1.05 -60.24 -42.02
C VAL A 40 -0.21 -60.42 -43.28
N ARG A 41 0.59 -59.38 -43.64
CA ARG A 41 1.48 -59.47 -44.84
C ARG A 41 2.58 -60.50 -44.64
N GLU A 42 3.21 -60.54 -43.48
CA GLU A 42 4.25 -61.49 -43.09
C GLU A 42 3.67 -62.92 -43.08
N GLU A 43 2.50 -63.11 -42.48
CA GLU A 43 1.81 -64.40 -42.44
C GLU A 43 1.48 -64.89 -43.81
N ALA A 44 0.96 -64.03 -44.72
CA ALA A 44 0.71 -64.38 -46.12
C ALA A 44 2.00 -64.79 -46.83
N ARG A 45 3.10 -64.05 -46.61
CA ARG A 45 4.40 -64.38 -47.21
C ARG A 45 4.93 -65.76 -46.75
N TYR A 46 4.82 -66.07 -45.46
CA TYR A 46 5.23 -67.32 -44.88
C TYR A 46 4.39 -68.50 -45.51
N ILE A 47 3.08 -68.29 -45.70
CA ILE A 47 2.24 -69.28 -46.30
C ILE A 47 2.57 -69.47 -47.79
N CYS A 48 2.85 -68.41 -48.55
CA CYS A 48 3.27 -68.52 -49.95
C CYS A 48 4.54 -69.32 -50.05
N LEU A 49 5.59 -69.03 -49.27
CA LEU A 49 6.81 -69.80 -49.30
C LEU A 49 6.61 -71.26 -48.92
N GLY A 50 5.75 -71.56 -47.96
CA GLY A 50 5.42 -72.93 -47.60
C GLY A 50 4.67 -73.67 -48.73
N MET A 51 3.81 -72.99 -49.47
CA MET A 51 3.10 -73.52 -50.59
C MET A 51 4.00 -73.77 -51.82
N GLU A 52 5.02 -72.93 -52.04
CA GLU A 52 6.05 -73.12 -53.06
C GLU A 52 6.85 -74.41 -52.81
N GLU A 53 7.19 -74.70 -51.54
CA GLU A 53 8.00 -75.86 -51.17
C GLU A 53 7.22 -77.15 -51.03
N TYR A 54 6.00 -77.09 -50.42
CA TYR A 54 5.20 -78.30 -50.10
C TYR A 54 3.89 -78.38 -50.87
N GLY A 55 3.62 -77.49 -51.79
CA GLY A 55 2.36 -77.46 -52.58
C GLY A 55 1.13 -77.19 -51.71
N ASP A 56 -0.05 -77.49 -52.28
CA ASP A 56 -1.36 -77.27 -51.60
C ASP A 56 -1.51 -78.09 -50.27
N THR A 57 -0.66 -79.12 -50.08
CA THR A 57 -0.66 -79.95 -48.87
C THR A 57 -0.23 -79.19 -47.65
N PHE A 58 0.49 -78.05 -47.81
CA PHE A 58 0.84 -77.09 -46.70
C PHE A 58 -0.44 -76.48 -46.06
N LEU A 59 -1.50 -76.25 -46.81
CA LEU A 59 -2.79 -75.78 -46.39
C LEU A 59 -3.63 -76.87 -45.66
N SER A 60 -3.03 -77.63 -44.77
CA SER A 60 -3.73 -78.68 -44.05
C SER A 60 -4.64 -78.14 -42.93
N LYS A 61 -5.54 -79.03 -42.39
CA LYS A 61 -6.35 -78.68 -41.19
C LYS A 61 -5.57 -78.20 -39.96
N ARG A 62 -4.24 -78.46 -39.91
CA ARG A 62 -3.36 -78.00 -38.87
C ARG A 62 -3.11 -76.46 -38.92
N LEU A 63 -3.09 -75.87 -40.14
CA LEU A 63 -2.98 -74.43 -40.31
C LEU A 63 -4.15 -73.71 -39.62
N ARG A 64 -5.34 -74.32 -39.59
CA ARG A 64 -6.51 -73.78 -38.86
C ARG A 64 -6.26 -73.60 -37.33
N ALA A 65 -5.41 -74.42 -36.72
CA ALA A 65 -5.14 -74.40 -35.33
C ALA A 65 -3.98 -73.43 -34.97
N VAL A 66 -3.15 -73.03 -35.92
CA VAL A 66 -1.93 -72.24 -35.70
C VAL A 66 -2.09 -70.80 -36.19
N SER A 67 -2.83 -70.57 -37.28
CA SER A 67 -3.02 -69.24 -37.83
C SER A 67 -4.05 -68.43 -37.02
N SER A 68 -3.68 -67.20 -36.58
CA SER A 68 -4.63 -66.24 -35.98
C SER A 68 -5.48 -65.52 -37.00
N SER A 69 -5.13 -65.63 -38.30
CA SER A 69 -5.79 -65.01 -39.45
C SER A 69 -6.61 -66.01 -40.22
N ARG A 70 -7.60 -65.58 -40.97
CA ARG A 70 -8.31 -66.39 -41.91
C ARG A 70 -7.52 -66.54 -43.19
N VAL A 71 -7.19 -67.72 -43.57
CA VAL A 71 -6.48 -68.08 -44.83
C VAL A 71 -7.42 -68.70 -45.81
N THR A 72 -7.50 -68.17 -47.03
CA THR A 72 -8.35 -68.65 -48.07
C THR A 72 -7.51 -68.81 -49.36
N LEU A 73 -7.58 -69.98 -50.01
CA LEU A 73 -7.04 -70.22 -51.37
C LEU A 73 -8.18 -70.16 -52.37
N ILE A 74 -8.03 -69.33 -53.40
CA ILE A 74 -9.06 -69.08 -54.41
C ILE A 74 -8.47 -69.37 -55.75
N GLN A 75 -9.21 -70.18 -56.53
CA GLN A 75 -8.85 -70.52 -57.90
C GLN A 75 -9.06 -69.31 -58.85
N LYS A 76 -8.43 -69.31 -60.01
CA LYS A 76 -8.49 -68.23 -60.97
C LYS A 76 -9.91 -67.84 -61.39
N ASP A 77 -10.88 -68.78 -61.37
CA ASP A 77 -12.29 -68.53 -61.62
C ASP A 77 -13.09 -68.00 -60.45
N GLY A 78 -12.42 -67.72 -59.29
CA GLY A 78 -13.03 -67.26 -58.07
C GLY A 78 -13.56 -68.34 -57.13
N THR A 79 -13.41 -69.62 -57.48
CA THR A 79 -13.86 -70.76 -56.68
C THR A 79 -12.91 -70.91 -55.48
N VAL A 80 -13.46 -71.12 -54.28
CA VAL A 80 -12.66 -71.31 -53.07
C VAL A 80 -12.22 -72.77 -52.98
N LEU A 81 -10.87 -72.96 -52.99
CA LEU A 81 -10.28 -74.32 -52.87
C LEU A 81 -10.03 -74.65 -51.38
N PHE A 82 -9.66 -73.72 -50.57
CA PHE A 82 -9.38 -73.88 -49.13
C PHE A 82 -9.79 -72.66 -48.35
N ASP A 83 -10.34 -72.89 -47.20
CA ASP A 83 -10.55 -71.85 -46.20
C ASP A 83 -10.31 -72.38 -44.80
N SER A 84 -9.49 -71.65 -44.02
CA SER A 84 -9.07 -72.08 -42.67
C SER A 84 -10.20 -72.10 -41.64
N GLN A 85 -11.33 -71.42 -41.89
CA GLN A 85 -12.40 -71.27 -40.92
C GLN A 85 -13.73 -71.80 -41.29
N THR A 86 -14.00 -71.90 -42.62
CA THR A 86 -15.27 -72.34 -43.15
C THR A 86 -15.00 -73.45 -44.21
N SER A 87 -15.90 -74.44 -44.33
CA SER A 87 -15.77 -75.42 -45.43
C SER A 87 -15.97 -74.75 -46.77
N PRO A 88 -15.09 -74.98 -47.78
CA PRO A 88 -15.14 -74.34 -49.09
C PRO A 88 -16.51 -74.46 -49.81
N GLU A 89 -17.18 -75.60 -49.65
CA GLU A 89 -18.49 -75.87 -50.20
C GLU A 89 -19.62 -74.94 -49.76
N LYS A 90 -19.43 -74.26 -48.64
CA LYS A 90 -20.38 -73.30 -48.05
C LYS A 90 -20.08 -71.85 -48.44
N LEU A 91 -19.03 -71.62 -49.20
CA LEU A 91 -18.61 -70.27 -49.57
C LEU A 91 -19.03 -70.00 -51.04
N GLU A 92 -19.55 -68.81 -51.23
CA GLU A 92 -19.86 -68.31 -52.57
C GLU A 92 -18.59 -68.06 -53.34
N ASN A 93 -18.74 -67.92 -54.65
CA ASN A 93 -17.62 -67.55 -55.53
C ASN A 93 -17.08 -66.17 -55.17
N HIS A 94 -15.77 -66.05 -55.06
CA HIS A 94 -15.08 -64.84 -54.64
C HIS A 94 -14.55 -63.97 -55.81
N SER A 95 -14.91 -64.26 -57.08
CA SER A 95 -14.45 -63.50 -58.24
C SER A 95 -14.77 -61.98 -58.16
N ASN A 96 -15.86 -61.56 -57.45
CA ASN A 96 -16.30 -60.18 -57.33
C ASN A 96 -15.68 -59.48 -56.13
N ARG A 97 -14.73 -60.08 -55.40
CA ARG A 97 -14.12 -59.49 -54.27
C ARG A 97 -12.97 -58.50 -54.64
N PRO A 98 -12.96 -57.22 -54.20
CA PRO A 98 -11.96 -56.26 -54.65
C PRO A 98 -10.52 -56.75 -54.47
N GLU A 99 -10.22 -57.38 -53.34
CA GLU A 99 -8.90 -57.91 -53.02
C GLU A 99 -8.48 -59.04 -53.95
N PHE A 100 -9.45 -59.83 -54.50
CA PHE A 100 -9.19 -60.87 -55.44
C PHE A 100 -8.91 -60.28 -56.82
N MET A 101 -9.78 -59.44 -57.35
CA MET A 101 -9.66 -58.78 -58.65
C MET A 101 -8.35 -58.01 -58.83
N GLU A 102 -8.00 -57.24 -57.83
CA GLU A 102 -6.74 -56.47 -57.84
C GLU A 102 -5.53 -57.40 -57.76
N ALA A 103 -5.55 -58.41 -56.89
CA ALA A 103 -4.44 -59.36 -56.76
C ALA A 103 -4.25 -60.18 -58.07
N GLU A 104 -5.34 -60.54 -58.79
CA GLU A 104 -5.27 -61.19 -60.10
C GLU A 104 -4.56 -60.30 -61.12
N LYS A 105 -4.84 -59.01 -61.14
CA LYS A 105 -4.26 -58.06 -62.08
C LYS A 105 -2.83 -57.63 -61.67
N ASP A 106 -2.60 -57.16 -60.42
CA ASP A 106 -1.41 -56.51 -60.01
C ASP A 106 -0.46 -57.43 -59.20
N GLY A 107 -0.81 -58.70 -59.00
CA GLY A 107 -0.06 -59.68 -58.24
C GLY A 107 -0.28 -59.64 -56.70
N LYS A 108 -0.70 -58.52 -56.16
CA LYS A 108 -1.03 -58.37 -54.73
C LYS A 108 -2.07 -57.29 -54.57
N SER A 109 -2.84 -57.38 -53.46
CA SER A 109 -3.84 -56.36 -53.12
C SER A 109 -4.07 -56.27 -51.60
N GLU A 110 -4.53 -55.13 -51.13
CA GLU A 110 -4.95 -54.87 -49.76
C GLU A 110 -6.33 -54.24 -49.73
N SER A 111 -7.20 -54.75 -48.91
CA SER A 111 -8.56 -54.20 -48.77
C SER A 111 -9.05 -54.27 -47.36
N ILE A 112 -9.74 -53.23 -46.91
CA ILE A 112 -10.45 -53.20 -45.59
C ILE A 112 -11.93 -53.15 -45.91
N ARG A 113 -12.66 -54.22 -45.63
CA ARG A 113 -14.11 -54.28 -45.88
C ARG A 113 -14.85 -54.99 -44.75
N TYR A 114 -16.14 -54.82 -44.75
CA TYR A 114 -17.04 -55.59 -43.90
C TYR A 114 -17.13 -56.99 -44.39
N SER A 115 -16.79 -57.98 -43.58
CA SER A 115 -16.90 -59.40 -43.90
C SER A 115 -18.33 -59.90 -43.62
N GLU A 116 -19.08 -60.29 -44.59
CA GLU A 116 -20.41 -60.90 -44.44
C GLU A 116 -20.36 -62.20 -43.62
N THR A 117 -19.29 -62.96 -43.77
CA THR A 117 -19.07 -64.21 -42.97
C THR A 117 -18.82 -63.94 -41.49
N PHE A 118 -18.16 -62.86 -41.13
CA PHE A 118 -17.84 -62.58 -39.78
C PHE A 118 -18.68 -61.47 -39.17
N ALA A 119 -19.48 -60.79 -40.01
CA ALA A 119 -20.19 -59.55 -39.59
C ALA A 119 -19.25 -58.47 -38.93
N LYS A 120 -17.98 -58.36 -39.44
CA LYS A 120 -16.93 -57.53 -38.86
C LYS A 120 -16.05 -56.89 -39.93
N LYS A 121 -15.54 -55.69 -39.67
CA LYS A 121 -14.51 -55.08 -40.52
C LYS A 121 -13.25 -55.95 -40.50
N THR A 122 -12.77 -56.33 -41.67
CA THR A 122 -11.62 -57.22 -41.82
C THR A 122 -10.63 -56.61 -42.83
N PHE A 123 -9.38 -56.61 -42.45
CA PHE A 123 -8.27 -56.31 -43.35
C PHE A 123 -7.91 -57.58 -44.09
N TYR A 124 -7.89 -57.52 -45.41
CA TYR A 124 -7.50 -58.59 -46.30
C TYR A 124 -6.23 -58.22 -47.06
N TYR A 125 -5.32 -59.16 -47.11
CA TYR A 125 -4.16 -59.13 -47.99
C TYR A 125 -4.23 -60.32 -48.95
N ALA A 126 -4.18 -60.08 -50.25
CA ALA A 126 -4.28 -61.09 -51.25
C ALA A 126 -3.01 -61.11 -52.14
N VAL A 127 -2.49 -62.27 -52.45
CA VAL A 127 -1.31 -62.49 -53.33
C VAL A 127 -1.59 -63.52 -54.34
N ARG A 128 -1.26 -63.24 -55.60
CA ARG A 128 -1.35 -64.20 -56.70
C ARG A 128 -0.13 -65.13 -56.71
N LEU A 129 -0.39 -66.40 -56.68
CA LEU A 129 0.61 -67.47 -56.75
C LEU A 129 1.00 -67.79 -58.24
N ASP A 130 2.14 -68.42 -58.43
CA ASP A 130 2.66 -68.78 -59.77
C ASP A 130 1.74 -69.68 -60.58
N ASN A 131 0.92 -70.50 -59.88
CA ASN A 131 -0.10 -71.35 -60.53
C ASN A 131 -1.39 -70.58 -60.94
N GLY A 132 -1.43 -69.26 -60.73
CA GLY A 132 -2.56 -68.40 -61.04
C GLY A 132 -3.66 -68.35 -59.99
N ASN A 133 -3.58 -69.13 -58.92
CA ASN A 133 -4.48 -69.01 -57.75
C ASN A 133 -4.14 -67.79 -56.90
N VAL A 134 -5.09 -67.36 -56.10
CA VAL A 134 -4.92 -66.23 -55.19
C VAL A 134 -5.00 -66.69 -53.73
N LEU A 135 -3.92 -66.49 -52.97
CA LEU A 135 -3.88 -66.67 -51.51
C LEU A 135 -4.41 -65.40 -50.89
N ARG A 136 -5.43 -65.48 -50.09
CA ARG A 136 -5.99 -64.37 -49.32
C ARG A 136 -5.83 -64.62 -47.79
N VAL A 137 -5.23 -63.70 -47.05
CA VAL A 137 -5.14 -63.75 -45.62
C VAL A 137 -5.92 -62.59 -45.06
N GLY A 138 -6.78 -62.81 -44.06
CA GLY A 138 -7.65 -61.77 -43.47
C GLY A 138 -7.65 -61.78 -41.95
N LYS A 139 -7.58 -60.62 -41.37
CA LYS A 139 -7.67 -60.47 -39.93
C LYS A 139 -8.69 -59.40 -39.55
N THR A 140 -9.51 -59.67 -38.54
CA THR A 140 -10.56 -58.74 -38.12
C THR A 140 -9.94 -57.49 -37.42
N VAL A 141 -10.41 -56.29 -37.75
CA VAL A 141 -10.00 -55.03 -37.14
C VAL A 141 -10.42 -54.95 -35.66
N ASP A 142 -11.41 -55.74 -35.26
CA ASP A 142 -11.86 -55.82 -33.86
C ASP A 142 -10.74 -56.25 -32.92
N SER A 143 -9.77 -57.03 -33.37
CA SER A 143 -8.59 -57.40 -32.56
C SER A 143 -7.70 -56.18 -32.24
N VAL A 144 -7.61 -55.21 -33.15
CA VAL A 144 -6.92 -53.95 -32.93
C VAL A 144 -7.72 -53.08 -31.94
N TYR A 145 -9.02 -53.01 -32.15
CA TYR A 145 -9.93 -52.23 -31.32
C TYR A 145 -9.95 -52.70 -29.88
N SER A 146 -10.05 -54.00 -29.61
CA SER A 146 -10.03 -54.57 -28.28
C SER A 146 -8.70 -54.32 -27.54
N THR A 147 -7.57 -54.47 -28.27
CA THR A 147 -6.24 -54.20 -27.72
C THR A 147 -6.05 -52.71 -27.44
N TRP A 148 -6.56 -51.86 -28.33
CA TRP A 148 -6.52 -50.39 -28.10
C TRP A 148 -7.37 -49.96 -26.89
N ILE A 149 -8.60 -50.50 -26.73
CA ILE A 149 -9.47 -50.22 -25.57
C ILE A 149 -8.79 -50.66 -24.27
N SER A 150 -8.15 -51.81 -24.23
CA SER A 150 -7.45 -52.25 -23.01
C SER A 150 -6.26 -51.37 -22.68
N SER A 151 -5.53 -50.84 -23.65
CA SER A 151 -4.46 -49.87 -23.43
C SER A 151 -4.98 -48.51 -22.98
N LEU A 152 -6.19 -48.10 -23.41
CA LEU A 152 -6.81 -46.86 -22.91
C LEU A 152 -7.12 -46.93 -21.42
N ALA A 153 -7.48 -48.06 -20.87
CA ALA A 153 -7.71 -48.22 -19.44
C ALA A 153 -6.45 -47.95 -18.64
N VAL A 154 -5.31 -48.48 -19.09
CA VAL A 154 -4.00 -48.22 -18.44
C VAL A 154 -3.60 -46.76 -18.57
N LEU A 155 -3.72 -46.17 -19.77
CA LEU A 155 -3.43 -44.77 -19.99
C LEU A 155 -4.34 -43.85 -19.13
N GLY A 156 -5.62 -44.21 -19.00
CA GLY A 156 -6.58 -43.50 -18.14
C GLY A 156 -6.21 -43.52 -16.68
N ILE A 157 -5.79 -44.67 -16.13
CA ILE A 157 -5.32 -44.78 -14.78
C ILE A 157 -4.08 -43.90 -14.55
N LEU A 158 -3.11 -43.97 -15.47
CA LEU A 158 -1.90 -43.12 -15.40
C LEU A 158 -2.26 -41.63 -15.45
N MET A 159 -3.19 -41.24 -16.32
CA MET A 159 -3.69 -39.87 -16.44
C MET A 159 -4.27 -39.38 -15.08
N VAL A 160 -5.12 -40.18 -14.44
CA VAL A 160 -5.72 -39.85 -13.16
C VAL A 160 -4.65 -39.72 -12.06
N LEU A 161 -3.67 -40.63 -12.04
CA LEU A 161 -2.59 -40.58 -11.07
C LEU A 161 -1.72 -39.32 -11.23
N VAL A 162 -1.38 -38.96 -12.47
CA VAL A 162 -0.65 -37.71 -12.78
C VAL A 162 -1.45 -36.50 -12.29
N LEU A 163 -2.75 -36.42 -12.55
CA LEU A 163 -3.61 -35.31 -12.12
C LEU A 163 -3.68 -35.19 -10.60
N ILE A 164 -3.72 -36.31 -9.85
CA ILE A 164 -3.69 -36.29 -8.39
C ILE A 164 -2.37 -35.76 -7.87
N LEU A 165 -1.24 -36.23 -8.42
CA LEU A 165 0.09 -35.76 -8.03
C LEU A 165 0.30 -34.28 -8.33
N GLU A 166 -0.12 -33.85 -9.51
CA GLU A 166 -0.05 -32.43 -9.91
C GLU A 166 -0.88 -31.53 -9.01
N PHE A 167 -2.12 -31.93 -8.67
CA PHE A 167 -2.96 -31.17 -7.77
C PHE A 167 -2.33 -31.04 -6.37
N ALA A 168 -1.81 -32.12 -5.81
CA ALA A 168 -1.11 -32.10 -4.52
C ALA A 168 0.15 -31.20 -4.56
N PHE A 169 0.92 -31.27 -5.65
CA PHE A 169 2.11 -30.48 -5.85
C PHE A 169 1.81 -28.98 -5.97
N VAL A 170 0.81 -28.61 -6.80
CA VAL A 170 0.39 -27.22 -6.97
C VAL A 170 -0.17 -26.62 -5.66
N GLU A 171 -0.94 -27.41 -4.91
CA GLU A 171 -1.44 -26.95 -3.62
C GLU A 171 -0.30 -26.68 -2.63
N ARG A 172 0.68 -27.58 -2.56
CA ARG A 172 1.87 -27.42 -1.71
C ARG A 172 2.70 -26.21 -2.12
N GLN A 173 3.05 -26.09 -3.38
CA GLN A 173 3.81 -24.93 -3.89
C GLN A 173 3.08 -23.59 -3.65
N THR A 174 1.77 -23.55 -3.89
CA THR A 174 0.99 -22.34 -3.66
C THR A 174 0.99 -21.94 -2.18
N ARG A 175 0.97 -22.92 -1.27
CA ARG A 175 1.09 -22.65 0.17
C ARG A 175 2.49 -22.13 0.52
N GLU A 176 3.53 -22.75 0.04
CA GLU A 176 4.92 -22.36 0.32
C GLU A 176 5.26 -20.96 -0.20
N LEU A 177 4.69 -20.53 -1.35
CA LEU A 177 4.90 -19.21 -1.92
C LEU A 177 4.06 -18.10 -1.25
N ILE A 178 2.86 -18.41 -0.80
CA ILE A 178 1.94 -17.38 -0.26
C ILE A 178 2.12 -17.19 1.25
N LYS A 179 2.48 -18.25 1.98
CA LYS A 179 2.62 -18.17 3.43
C LYS A 179 3.61 -17.09 3.89
N PRO A 180 4.83 -16.98 3.36
CA PRO A 180 5.77 -15.94 3.78
C PRO A 180 5.26 -14.52 3.53
N ILE A 181 4.44 -14.31 2.49
CA ILE A 181 3.84 -12.99 2.19
C ILE A 181 2.75 -12.65 3.22
N ASN A 182 1.93 -13.63 3.63
CA ASN A 182 0.89 -13.40 4.63
C ASN A 182 1.45 -13.20 6.05
N ASP A 183 2.61 -13.78 6.33
CA ASP A 183 3.29 -13.72 7.63
C ASP A 183 4.24 -12.49 7.71
N LEU A 184 4.22 -11.57 6.71
CA LEU A 184 5.00 -10.34 6.72
C LEU A 184 4.56 -9.42 7.86
N ASP A 185 5.53 -9.00 8.67
CA ASP A 185 5.35 -7.93 9.66
C ASP A 185 5.34 -6.57 8.95
N LEU A 186 4.15 -6.00 8.80
CA LEU A 186 3.98 -4.69 8.18
C LEU A 186 4.36 -3.53 9.10
N GLU A 187 4.58 -3.77 10.40
CA GLU A 187 5.11 -2.74 11.30
C GLU A 187 6.63 -2.56 11.12
N HIS A 188 7.33 -3.66 10.81
CA HIS A 188 8.76 -3.67 10.54
C HIS A 188 9.07 -4.37 9.21
N PRO A 189 8.61 -3.81 8.07
CA PRO A 189 8.57 -4.52 6.79
C PRO A 189 9.94 -4.85 6.21
N LEU A 190 11.01 -4.23 6.71
CA LEU A 190 12.39 -4.49 6.24
C LEU A 190 13.13 -5.56 7.06
N ASN A 191 12.58 -6.00 8.21
CA ASN A 191 13.24 -6.97 9.07
C ASN A 191 13.18 -8.40 8.51
N ASN A 192 12.17 -8.70 7.67
CA ASN A 192 11.96 -10.04 7.13
C ASN A 192 11.49 -9.97 5.67
N VAL A 193 12.41 -9.64 4.76
CA VAL A 193 12.14 -9.58 3.32
C VAL A 193 12.10 -11.02 2.79
N CYS A 194 10.92 -11.56 2.55
CA CYS A 194 10.71 -12.93 2.08
C CYS A 194 11.07 -13.11 0.59
N TYR A 195 10.92 -12.06 -0.23
CA TYR A 195 11.24 -12.04 -1.66
C TYR A 195 11.87 -10.71 -2.03
N GLU A 196 13.01 -10.74 -2.75
CA GLU A 196 13.71 -9.52 -3.19
C GLU A 196 12.83 -8.63 -4.09
N GLU A 197 11.93 -9.22 -4.86
CA GLU A 197 11.00 -8.51 -5.74
C GLU A 197 10.00 -7.65 -4.95
N LEU A 198 9.74 -7.96 -3.69
CA LEU A 198 8.87 -7.18 -2.81
C LEU A 198 9.60 -6.05 -2.10
N ARG A 199 10.93 -6.04 -2.12
CA ARG A 199 11.74 -5.04 -1.42
C ARG A 199 11.36 -3.59 -1.74
N PRO A 200 11.16 -3.17 -3.01
CA PRO A 200 10.76 -1.80 -3.32
C PRO A 200 9.40 -1.43 -2.70
N LEU A 201 8.46 -2.38 -2.67
CA LEU A 201 7.15 -2.19 -2.04
C LEU A 201 7.29 -2.06 -0.51
N LEU A 202 8.10 -2.92 0.11
CA LEU A 202 8.34 -2.91 1.55
C LEU A 202 9.04 -1.64 2.03
N VAL A 203 10.00 -1.11 1.25
CA VAL A 203 10.63 0.20 1.50
C VAL A 203 9.58 1.31 1.48
N ARG A 204 8.69 1.30 0.50
CA ARG A 204 7.62 2.30 0.41
C ARG A 204 6.63 2.23 1.60
N VAL A 205 6.28 1.01 2.03
CA VAL A 205 5.45 0.80 3.23
C VAL A 205 6.17 1.30 4.48
N TYR A 206 7.47 1.04 4.61
CA TYR A 206 8.27 1.53 5.72
C TYR A 206 8.29 3.06 5.80
N GLU A 207 8.53 3.73 4.67
CA GLU A 207 8.52 5.20 4.58
C GLU A 207 7.15 5.79 4.94
N GLN A 208 6.06 5.20 4.44
CA GLN A 208 4.71 5.61 4.79
C GLN A 208 4.41 5.44 6.28
N ASN A 209 4.77 4.31 6.87
CA ASN A 209 4.62 4.09 8.30
C ASN A 209 5.42 5.09 9.14
N ARG A 210 6.64 5.43 8.70
CA ARG A 210 7.45 6.46 9.34
C ARG A 210 6.78 7.83 9.29
N GLN A 211 6.26 8.23 8.14
CA GLN A 211 5.52 9.50 8.00
C GLN A 211 4.28 9.54 8.88
N ILE A 212 3.48 8.47 8.88
CA ILE A 212 2.27 8.37 9.72
C ILE A 212 2.64 8.48 11.22
N ARG A 213 3.66 7.77 11.67
CA ARG A 213 4.12 7.86 13.07
C ARG A 213 4.54 9.28 13.45
N GLN A 214 5.22 9.97 12.53
CA GLN A 214 5.62 11.36 12.75
C GLN A 214 4.41 12.29 12.85
N GLN A 215 3.46 12.18 11.92
CA GLN A 215 2.22 12.96 11.94
C GLN A 215 1.36 12.70 13.18
N VAL A 216 1.26 11.43 13.62
CA VAL A 216 0.54 11.08 14.85
C VAL A 216 1.21 11.68 16.08
N LYS A 217 2.55 11.73 16.11
CA LYS A 217 3.29 12.36 17.20
C LYS A 217 3.02 13.87 17.24
N GLU A 218 3.14 14.55 16.11
CA GLU A 218 2.87 15.99 15.98
C GLU A 218 1.42 16.34 16.37
N LEU A 219 0.46 15.51 15.93
CA LEU A 219 -0.95 15.70 16.30
C LEU A 219 -1.19 15.53 17.80
N LYS A 220 -0.55 14.56 18.45
CA LYS A 220 -0.66 14.37 19.89
C LYS A 220 -0.06 15.56 20.66
N GLU A 221 1.11 16.03 20.25
CA GLU A 221 1.74 17.21 20.87
C GLU A 221 0.86 18.46 20.72
N ALA A 222 0.27 18.67 19.54
CA ALA A 222 -0.68 19.76 19.29
C ALA A 222 -1.96 19.62 20.14
N GLU A 223 -2.48 18.40 20.30
CA GLU A 223 -3.66 18.14 21.14
C GLU A 223 -3.37 18.39 22.63
N GLU A 224 -2.22 18.01 23.14
CA GLU A 224 -1.80 18.27 24.51
C GLU A 224 -1.69 19.78 24.77
N ILE A 225 -1.04 20.53 23.89
CA ILE A 225 -0.96 21.99 23.97
C ILE A 225 -2.36 22.61 23.97
N ARG A 226 -3.28 22.14 23.11
CA ARG A 226 -4.66 22.64 23.05
C ARG A 226 -5.44 22.34 24.33
N LYS A 227 -5.28 21.15 24.92
CA LYS A 227 -5.93 20.78 26.19
C LYS A 227 -5.43 21.65 27.35
N GLU A 228 -4.12 21.83 27.41
CA GLU A 228 -3.50 22.68 28.47
C GLU A 228 -3.97 24.14 28.32
N PHE A 229 -3.98 24.67 27.09
CA PHE A 229 -4.52 26.00 26.81
C PHE A 229 -5.96 26.15 27.28
N SER A 230 -6.87 25.23 26.91
CA SER A 230 -8.27 25.28 27.31
C SER A 230 -8.48 25.22 28.82
N ALA A 231 -7.69 24.38 29.49
CA ALA A 231 -7.73 24.28 30.95
C ALA A 231 -7.26 25.59 31.63
N ASN A 232 -6.14 26.17 31.16
CA ASN A 232 -5.58 27.41 31.69
C ASN A 232 -6.54 28.59 31.42
N VAL A 233 -7.10 28.73 30.24
CA VAL A 233 -8.13 29.74 29.93
C VAL A 233 -9.31 29.64 30.91
N SER A 234 -9.86 28.43 31.10
CA SER A 234 -10.98 28.21 32.00
C SER A 234 -10.66 28.64 33.45
N HIS A 235 -9.46 28.30 33.92
CA HIS A 235 -9.01 28.65 35.26
C HIS A 235 -8.79 30.16 35.43
N GLU A 236 -8.11 30.82 34.46
CA GLU A 236 -7.81 32.24 34.52
C GLU A 236 -9.05 33.14 34.34
N LEU A 237 -10.09 32.66 33.65
CA LEU A 237 -11.39 33.35 33.57
C LEU A 237 -12.23 33.16 34.85
N LYS A 238 -12.21 31.97 35.45
CA LYS A 238 -13.02 31.65 36.62
C LYS A 238 -12.64 32.47 37.85
N THR A 239 -11.35 32.68 38.05
CA THR A 239 -10.83 33.38 39.25
C THR A 239 -11.33 34.82 39.37
N PRO A 240 -11.15 35.73 38.39
CA PRO A 240 -11.68 37.11 38.47
C PRO A 240 -13.21 37.13 38.51
N LEU A 241 -13.90 36.23 37.78
CA LEU A 241 -15.37 36.14 37.79
C LEU A 241 -15.90 35.81 39.19
N MET A 242 -15.28 34.85 39.89
CA MET A 242 -15.63 34.52 41.30
C MET A 242 -15.38 35.68 42.23
N SER A 243 -14.27 36.44 42.07
CA SER A 243 -13.98 37.61 42.86
C SER A 243 -15.01 38.72 42.66
N ILE A 244 -15.37 39.02 41.38
CA ILE A 244 -16.41 40.01 41.04
C ILE A 244 -17.75 39.59 41.67
N SER A 245 -18.16 38.34 41.50
CA SER A 245 -19.42 37.83 42.05
C SER A 245 -19.43 37.87 43.56
N GLY A 246 -18.37 37.48 44.23
CA GLY A 246 -18.27 37.48 45.67
C GLY A 246 -18.34 38.89 46.27
N TYR A 247 -17.59 39.85 45.72
CA TYR A 247 -17.65 41.24 46.19
C TYR A 247 -19.05 41.84 45.92
N ALA A 248 -19.67 41.59 44.76
CA ALA A 248 -21.01 42.07 44.45
C ALA A 248 -22.04 41.47 45.42
N GLU A 249 -21.97 40.17 45.74
CA GLU A 249 -22.84 39.48 46.68
C GLU A 249 -22.74 40.06 48.09
N LEU A 250 -21.51 40.33 48.60
CA LEU A 250 -21.30 40.96 49.90
C LEU A 250 -21.91 42.35 49.94
N MET A 251 -21.77 43.13 48.86
CA MET A 251 -22.38 44.47 48.77
C MET A 251 -23.92 44.40 48.70
N MET A 252 -24.47 43.47 47.92
CA MET A 252 -25.93 43.29 47.79
C MET A 252 -26.60 42.87 49.09
N ASN A 253 -25.92 42.04 49.89
CA ASN A 253 -26.41 41.55 51.18
C ASN A 253 -26.18 42.52 52.32
N GLY A 254 -25.69 43.76 52.05
CA GLY A 254 -25.44 44.76 53.08
C GLY A 254 -24.33 44.40 54.07
N MET A 255 -23.45 43.43 53.74
CA MET A 255 -22.35 42.98 54.59
C MET A 255 -21.11 43.90 54.52
N VAL A 256 -21.12 44.88 53.60
CA VAL A 256 -20.02 45.85 53.42
C VAL A 256 -20.41 47.15 54.14
N PRO A 257 -19.60 47.61 55.09
CA PRO A 257 -19.79 48.93 55.74
C PRO A 257 -19.81 50.07 54.70
N ALA A 258 -20.56 51.10 54.95
CA ALA A 258 -20.77 52.23 54.00
C ALA A 258 -19.45 52.95 53.61
N ASP A 259 -18.46 53.01 54.50
CA ASP A 259 -17.10 53.55 54.29
C ASP A 259 -16.22 52.64 53.37
N HIS A 260 -16.54 51.38 53.24
CA HIS A 260 -15.81 50.43 52.39
C HIS A 260 -16.47 50.13 51.00
N VAL A 261 -17.66 50.67 50.75
CA VAL A 261 -18.38 50.47 49.48
C VAL A 261 -17.53 50.90 48.29
N GLN A 262 -16.84 52.01 48.36
CA GLN A 262 -15.98 52.52 47.27
C GLN A 262 -14.77 51.60 47.04
N GLU A 263 -14.18 51.02 48.06
CA GLU A 263 -13.10 50.07 47.94
C GLU A 263 -13.55 48.76 47.22
N PHE A 264 -14.68 48.19 47.64
CA PHE A 264 -15.25 46.98 47.02
C PHE A 264 -15.68 47.22 45.58
N SER A 265 -16.29 48.35 45.26
CA SER A 265 -16.62 48.76 43.91
C SER A 265 -15.35 48.90 43.06
N GLY A 266 -14.29 49.48 43.61
CA GLY A 266 -12.99 49.57 42.94
C GLY A 266 -12.38 48.18 42.64
N ARG A 267 -12.48 47.23 43.58
CA ARG A 267 -12.00 45.86 43.39
C ARG A 267 -12.78 45.16 42.28
N ILE A 268 -14.11 45.28 42.24
CA ILE A 268 -14.96 44.76 41.16
C ILE A 268 -14.54 45.35 39.81
N TYR A 269 -14.37 46.67 39.73
CA TYR A 269 -13.95 47.35 38.52
C TYR A 269 -12.58 46.86 38.01
N HIS A 270 -11.60 46.76 38.91
CA HIS A 270 -10.27 46.27 38.52
C HIS A 270 -10.27 44.82 38.02
N GLU A 271 -11.05 43.91 38.65
CA GLU A 271 -11.16 42.54 38.19
C GLU A 271 -11.95 42.47 36.88
N ALA A 272 -12.94 43.31 36.63
CA ALA A 272 -13.68 43.38 35.36
C ALA A 272 -12.77 43.86 34.20
N VAL A 273 -11.96 44.90 34.42
CA VAL A 273 -10.97 45.38 33.44
C VAL A 273 -9.93 44.30 33.14
N ARG A 274 -9.43 43.61 34.19
CA ARG A 274 -8.49 42.50 34.03
C ARG A 274 -9.09 41.35 33.17
N LEU A 275 -10.36 40.99 33.45
CA LEU A 275 -11.08 39.95 32.69
C LEU A 275 -11.24 40.37 31.22
N SER A 276 -11.60 41.64 30.96
CA SER A 276 -11.73 42.19 29.63
C SER A 276 -10.43 42.11 28.82
N ASN A 277 -9.31 42.48 29.45
CA ASN A 277 -7.98 42.38 28.83
C ASN A 277 -7.61 40.90 28.51
N LEU A 278 -7.88 40.00 29.48
CA LEU A 278 -7.63 38.56 29.24
C LEU A 278 -8.41 38.02 28.08
N VAL A 279 -9.69 38.38 27.94
CA VAL A 279 -10.51 37.97 26.79
C VAL A 279 -9.95 38.54 25.50
N ALA A 280 -9.52 39.81 25.49
CA ALA A 280 -8.91 40.43 24.29
C ALA A 280 -7.65 39.68 23.85
N ASP A 281 -6.74 39.36 24.83
CA ASP A 281 -5.51 38.61 24.58
C ASP A 281 -5.80 37.20 24.01
N ILE A 282 -6.83 36.50 24.53
CA ILE A 282 -7.25 35.19 24.04
C ILE A 282 -7.77 35.25 22.59
N ILE A 283 -8.63 36.24 22.30
CA ILE A 283 -9.16 36.43 20.94
C ILE A 283 -8.03 36.73 19.95
N GLN A 284 -7.09 37.57 20.38
CA GLN A 284 -5.94 37.91 19.56
C GLN A 284 -5.04 36.71 19.31
N LEU A 285 -4.74 35.92 20.34
CA LEU A 285 -3.94 34.69 20.18
C LEU A 285 -4.65 33.67 19.24
N SER A 286 -5.98 33.52 19.36
CA SER A 286 -6.77 32.67 18.46
C SER A 286 -6.68 33.12 17.00
N ARG A 287 -6.76 34.44 16.76
CA ARG A 287 -6.62 34.99 15.40
C ARG A 287 -5.20 34.75 14.84
N LEU A 288 -4.17 34.84 15.66
CA LEU A 288 -2.80 34.56 15.24
C LEU A 288 -2.60 33.08 14.92
N ASP A 289 -3.19 32.16 15.71
CA ASP A 289 -3.13 30.72 15.47
C ASP A 289 -3.86 30.30 14.15
N GLU A 290 -4.94 31.01 13.77
CA GLU A 290 -5.69 30.75 12.53
C GLU A 290 -5.09 31.40 11.29
N SER A 291 -4.26 32.43 11.43
CA SER A 291 -3.79 33.31 10.34
C SER A 291 -2.65 32.73 9.48
N ASN A 292 -2.45 31.43 9.46
CA ASN A 292 -1.32 30.82 8.71
C ASN A 292 -1.39 30.99 7.18
N SER A 293 -2.39 31.69 6.59
CA SER A 293 -2.50 31.65 5.12
C SER A 293 -2.78 32.98 4.39
N GLU A 294 -3.24 34.10 4.99
CA GLU A 294 -3.65 35.26 4.17
C GLU A 294 -3.52 36.66 4.77
N VAL A 295 -2.67 36.87 5.79
CA VAL A 295 -2.49 38.26 6.26
C VAL A 295 -1.49 38.98 5.35
N PRO A 296 -1.87 40.06 4.64
CA PRO A 296 -0.98 40.76 3.75
C PRO A 296 0.18 41.38 4.52
N PHE A 297 1.40 41.11 4.07
CA PHE A 297 2.60 41.79 4.53
C PHE A 297 2.68 43.14 3.84
N GLU A 298 2.96 44.19 4.59
CA GLU A 298 3.17 45.55 4.11
C GLU A 298 4.53 46.09 4.53
N GLU A 299 4.99 47.17 3.91
CA GLU A 299 6.19 47.86 4.36
C GLU A 299 5.90 48.62 5.62
N VAL A 300 6.55 48.24 6.74
CA VAL A 300 6.37 48.85 8.07
C VAL A 300 7.66 49.48 8.54
N ASP A 301 7.59 50.71 8.97
CA ASP A 301 8.70 51.39 9.66
C ASP A 301 8.72 51.07 11.15
N LEU A 302 9.77 50.38 11.59
CA LEU A 302 9.88 49.93 12.98
C LEU A 302 10.05 51.09 13.97
N TYR A 303 10.67 52.23 13.56
CA TYR A 303 10.86 53.37 14.40
C TYR A 303 9.54 54.12 14.63
N GLU A 304 8.75 54.34 13.56
CA GLU A 304 7.39 54.90 13.66
C GLU A 304 6.51 54.06 14.59
N LEU A 305 6.60 52.73 14.46
CA LEU A 305 5.83 51.82 15.28
C LEU A 305 6.27 51.86 16.76
N ALA A 306 7.60 52.00 17.01
CA ALA A 306 8.14 52.14 18.35
C ALA A 306 7.76 53.47 18.97
N GLU A 307 7.64 54.54 18.19
CA GLU A 307 7.15 55.87 18.65
C GLU A 307 5.67 55.78 19.05
N ASP A 308 4.84 55.09 18.32
CA ASP A 308 3.44 54.83 18.66
C ASP A 308 3.35 54.07 20.00
N VAL A 309 4.19 53.04 20.20
CA VAL A 309 4.27 52.28 21.46
C VAL A 309 4.74 53.16 22.62
N GLN A 310 5.79 53.96 22.42
CA GLN A 310 6.29 54.89 23.46
C GLN A 310 5.21 55.87 23.89
N ASN A 311 4.48 56.46 22.90
CA ASN A 311 3.42 57.43 23.21
C ASN A 311 2.29 56.81 24.03
N ASN A 312 1.91 55.55 23.77
CA ASN A 312 0.89 54.84 24.53
C ASN A 312 1.35 54.47 25.94
N LEU A 313 2.63 54.24 26.14
CA LEU A 313 3.22 53.87 27.43
C LEU A 313 3.69 55.08 28.24
N ARG A 314 3.66 56.32 27.70
CA ARG A 314 4.08 57.54 28.41
C ARG A 314 3.34 57.73 29.72
N HIS A 315 2.01 57.67 29.73
CA HIS A 315 1.22 57.87 30.92
C HIS A 315 1.44 56.80 32.03
N PRO A 316 1.46 55.48 31.72
CA PRO A 316 1.87 54.48 32.68
C PRO A 316 3.29 54.69 33.27
N ALA A 317 4.26 55.08 32.44
CA ALA A 317 5.61 55.36 32.85
C ALA A 317 5.69 56.61 33.78
N GLU A 318 5.00 57.70 33.44
CA GLU A 318 4.91 58.91 34.26
C GLU A 318 4.30 58.64 35.64
N LYS A 319 3.27 57.78 35.76
CA LYS A 319 2.69 57.39 37.06
C LYS A 319 3.69 56.72 38.01
N LYS A 320 4.70 56.05 37.46
CA LYS A 320 5.79 55.43 38.20
C LYS A 320 7.08 56.26 38.21
N ASN A 321 7.05 57.46 37.62
CA ASN A 321 8.20 58.32 37.43
C ASN A 321 9.37 57.61 36.70
N ILE A 322 9.05 56.72 35.73
CA ILE A 322 10.02 55.99 34.92
C ILE A 322 10.45 56.85 33.74
N SER A 323 11.77 56.94 33.51
CA SER A 323 12.33 57.56 32.29
C SER A 323 12.16 56.62 31.11
N LEU A 324 11.29 56.97 30.13
CA LEU A 324 11.03 56.16 28.92
C LEU A 324 11.63 56.86 27.73
N GLU A 325 12.74 56.32 27.17
CA GLU A 325 13.49 56.86 26.06
C GLU A 325 13.36 56.01 24.80
N LEU A 326 13.19 56.66 23.62
CA LEU A 326 13.29 56.01 22.33
C LEU A 326 14.52 56.53 21.59
N THR A 327 15.35 55.62 21.08
CA THR A 327 16.56 55.95 20.32
C THR A 327 16.68 55.08 19.08
N GLY A 328 17.37 55.58 18.05
CA GLY A 328 17.63 54.77 16.83
C GLY A 328 17.29 55.50 15.57
N SER A 329 17.01 54.73 14.54
CA SER A 329 16.74 55.22 13.14
C SER A 329 15.58 54.47 12.51
N SER A 330 14.97 55.11 11.52
CA SER A 330 13.95 54.46 10.66
C SER A 330 14.51 53.21 9.98
N GLU A 331 13.91 52.09 10.22
CA GLU A 331 14.22 50.79 9.61
C GLU A 331 12.92 50.16 9.10
N LYS A 332 12.90 49.79 7.82
CA LYS A 332 11.72 49.27 7.16
C LYS A 332 11.84 47.79 6.89
N ILE A 333 10.79 47.06 7.27
CA ILE A 333 10.66 45.61 7.00
C ILE A 333 9.34 45.31 6.30
N GLN A 334 9.25 44.13 5.68
CA GLN A 334 7.96 43.57 5.28
C GLN A 334 7.35 42.85 6.48
N GLY A 335 6.14 43.22 6.84
CA GLY A 335 5.49 42.63 8.01
C GLY A 335 4.02 42.99 8.15
N VAL A 336 3.38 42.39 9.13
CA VAL A 336 2.00 42.65 9.49
C VAL A 336 1.97 43.70 10.59
N ARG A 337 1.62 44.95 10.22
CA ARG A 337 1.72 46.16 11.13
C ARG A 337 1.12 45.91 12.49
N HIS A 338 -0.10 45.40 12.59
CA HIS A 338 -0.75 45.19 13.87
C HIS A 338 -0.06 44.11 14.75
N VAL A 339 0.48 43.05 14.15
CA VAL A 339 1.22 42.00 14.88
C VAL A 339 2.53 42.54 15.40
N LEU A 340 3.25 43.31 14.58
CA LEU A 340 4.48 43.99 14.99
C LEU A 340 4.25 44.98 16.13
N TYR A 341 3.15 45.77 16.02
CA TYR A 341 2.76 46.69 17.10
C TYR A 341 2.54 45.94 18.43
N GLU A 342 1.80 44.86 18.42
CA GLU A 342 1.53 44.04 19.60
C GLU A 342 2.81 43.42 20.20
N MET A 343 3.71 42.95 19.35
CA MET A 343 5.00 42.44 19.79
C MET A 343 5.79 43.53 20.53
N PHE A 344 5.89 44.72 19.95
CA PHE A 344 6.63 45.83 20.50
C PHE A 344 5.99 46.34 21.80
N PHE A 345 4.67 46.48 21.78
CA PHE A 345 3.90 46.93 22.95
C PHE A 345 4.04 45.93 24.12
N ASN A 346 3.91 44.62 23.88
CA ASN A 346 4.00 43.62 24.95
C ASN A 346 5.40 43.60 25.61
N ILE A 347 6.48 43.81 24.85
CA ILE A 347 7.82 43.88 25.42
C ILE A 347 8.00 45.18 26.23
N ALA A 348 7.61 46.31 25.65
CA ALA A 348 7.77 47.60 26.28
C ALA A 348 6.84 47.79 27.53
N ASP A 349 5.60 47.27 27.44
CA ASP A 349 4.66 47.26 28.59
C ASP A 349 5.23 46.41 29.74
N ASN A 350 5.79 45.24 29.43
CA ASN A 350 6.45 44.42 30.44
C ASN A 350 7.64 45.19 31.09
N ALA A 351 8.47 45.85 30.31
CA ALA A 351 9.57 46.67 30.83
C ALA A 351 9.06 47.75 31.80
N VAL A 352 8.06 48.57 31.39
CA VAL A 352 7.47 49.60 32.26
C VAL A 352 6.78 49.00 33.47
N ARG A 353 6.14 47.85 33.34
CA ARG A 353 5.43 47.16 34.42
C ARG A 353 6.36 46.65 35.52
N TYR A 354 7.48 46.03 35.10
CA TYR A 354 8.42 45.40 36.06
C TYR A 354 9.59 46.28 36.48
N THR A 355 9.69 47.48 35.93
CA THR A 355 10.61 48.50 36.45
C THR A 355 10.03 49.16 37.71
N GLU A 356 10.89 49.40 38.68
CA GLU A 356 10.52 50.09 39.95
C GLU A 356 10.32 51.58 39.72
N GLN A 357 9.83 52.30 40.77
CA GLN A 357 9.72 53.78 40.73
C GLN A 357 11.07 54.44 40.52
N ASN A 358 11.09 55.45 39.65
CA ASN A 358 12.28 56.22 39.26
C ASN A 358 13.31 55.43 38.44
N GLY A 359 12.92 54.27 37.88
CA GLY A 359 13.76 53.48 37.00
C GLY A 359 13.79 54.00 35.56
N HIS A 360 14.45 53.22 34.69
CA HIS A 360 14.71 53.59 33.28
C HIS A 360 14.30 52.47 32.34
N VAL A 361 13.60 52.86 31.27
CA VAL A 361 13.27 51.96 30.15
C VAL A 361 13.73 52.63 28.86
N ARG A 362 14.54 51.91 28.10
CA ARG A 362 15.05 52.39 26.80
C ARG A 362 14.58 51.47 25.66
N ILE A 363 13.90 52.05 24.70
CA ILE A 363 13.50 51.41 23.46
C ILE A 363 14.52 51.78 22.37
N MET A 364 15.00 50.83 21.61
CA MET A 364 16.00 51.03 20.59
C MET A 364 15.56 50.36 19.27
N VAL A 365 15.65 51.08 18.18
CA VAL A 365 15.43 50.57 16.82
C VAL A 365 16.67 50.82 15.99
N GLY A 366 17.13 49.86 15.24
CA GLY A 366 18.30 49.98 14.41
C GLY A 366 18.56 48.82 13.51
N ASN A 367 19.76 48.81 12.93
CA ASN A 367 20.18 47.73 12.03
C ASN A 367 21.55 47.21 12.43
N ARG A 368 21.69 45.90 12.52
CA ARG A 368 22.96 45.26 12.82
C ARG A 368 23.31 44.28 11.73
N LYS A 369 24.35 44.63 10.93
CA LYS A 369 24.84 43.78 9.81
C LYS A 369 23.75 43.42 8.77
N GLY A 370 22.86 44.37 8.45
CA GLY A 370 21.78 44.16 7.49
C GLY A 370 20.49 43.62 8.11
N ASN A 371 20.44 43.26 9.37
CA ASN A 371 19.28 42.77 10.07
C ASN A 371 18.66 43.89 10.95
N PRO A 372 17.46 44.38 10.66
CA PRO A 372 16.73 45.32 11.51
C PRO A 372 16.41 44.68 12.86
N PHE A 373 16.45 45.52 13.92
CA PHE A 373 16.11 45.04 15.25
C PHE A 373 15.25 46.04 16.02
N TYR A 374 14.45 45.51 16.94
CA TYR A 374 13.76 46.22 17.99
C TYR A 374 14.24 45.69 19.34
N CYS A 375 14.67 46.57 20.24
CA CYS A 375 15.23 46.17 21.52
C CYS A 375 14.69 47.05 22.63
N VAL A 376 14.32 46.47 23.75
CA VAL A 376 13.95 47.16 24.98
C VAL A 376 14.91 46.77 26.12
N VAL A 377 15.37 47.75 26.86
CA VAL A 377 16.24 47.53 28.02
C VAL A 377 15.59 48.24 29.20
N ASP A 378 15.45 47.52 30.31
CA ASP A 378 14.98 48.05 31.60
C ASP A 378 15.96 47.74 32.71
N ASP A 379 15.90 48.52 33.81
CA ASP A 379 16.61 48.31 35.06
C ASP A 379 15.68 47.73 36.17
N GLY A 380 14.70 46.92 35.76
CA GLY A 380 13.70 46.33 36.64
C GLY A 380 14.19 45.10 37.41
N ILE A 381 13.22 44.31 37.89
CA ILE A 381 13.49 43.15 38.77
C ILE A 381 14.26 42.01 38.08
N GLY A 382 14.39 42.02 36.76
CA GLY A 382 15.05 40.97 36.00
C GLY A 382 14.34 39.63 36.04
N ILE A 383 14.89 38.65 35.28
CA ILE A 383 14.32 37.30 35.09
C ILE A 383 15.38 36.26 35.47
N PRO A 384 15.11 35.35 36.43
CA PRO A 384 16.03 34.28 36.80
C PRO A 384 16.37 33.40 35.60
N LYS A 385 17.63 32.94 35.46
CA LYS A 385 18.09 32.11 34.33
C LYS A 385 17.28 30.84 34.15
N SER A 386 16.80 30.21 35.23
CA SER A 386 15.95 29.00 35.17
C SER A 386 14.61 29.24 34.51
N GLU A 387 14.13 30.48 34.51
CA GLU A 387 12.79 30.84 34.04
C GLU A 387 12.78 31.39 32.60
N GLN A 388 13.92 31.89 32.10
CA GLN A 388 14.03 32.55 30.77
C GLN A 388 13.57 31.71 29.61
N GLY A 389 13.72 30.36 29.67
CA GLY A 389 13.20 29.44 28.64
C GLY A 389 11.67 29.33 28.64
N ARG A 390 11.04 29.62 29.79
CA ARG A 390 9.60 29.38 30.01
C ARG A 390 8.75 30.62 29.90
N ILE A 391 9.32 31.81 29.95
CA ILE A 391 8.57 33.08 29.91
C ILE A 391 7.73 33.28 28.66
N PHE A 392 7.99 32.50 27.58
CA PHE A 392 7.24 32.49 26.34
C PHE A 392 6.14 31.44 26.30
N GLU A 393 6.00 30.61 27.36
CA GLU A 393 4.88 29.66 27.49
C GLU A 393 3.58 30.44 27.78
N ARG A 394 2.45 29.98 27.26
CA ARG A 394 1.14 30.61 27.46
C ARG A 394 0.74 30.51 28.93
N PHE A 395 0.27 31.62 29.53
CA PHE A 395 -0.12 31.78 30.94
C PHE A 395 1.03 31.59 31.95
N TYR A 396 2.27 31.51 31.47
CA TYR A 396 3.41 31.38 32.36
C TYR A 396 3.74 32.71 33.07
N ARG A 397 4.13 32.61 34.34
CA ARG A 397 4.50 33.73 35.17
C ARG A 397 5.56 33.29 36.20
N VAL A 398 6.64 34.05 36.33
CA VAL A 398 7.72 33.77 37.26
C VAL A 398 7.24 33.85 38.72
N ASP A 399 6.39 34.84 39.06
CA ASP A 399 5.77 34.98 40.40
C ASP A 399 4.26 35.25 40.30
N LYS A 400 3.45 34.28 40.76
CA LYS A 400 1.98 34.38 40.76
C LYS A 400 1.43 35.39 41.78
N SER A 401 2.19 35.76 42.80
CA SER A 401 1.74 36.66 43.86
C SER A 401 1.93 38.13 43.50
N HIS A 402 3.09 38.52 43.03
CA HIS A 402 3.39 39.88 42.56
C HIS A 402 2.62 40.24 41.27
N SER A 403 2.46 39.30 40.39
CA SER A 403 1.79 39.54 39.12
C SER A 403 0.27 39.68 39.21
N ARG A 404 -0.39 39.30 40.34
CA ARG A 404 -1.80 39.62 40.59
C ARG A 404 -1.99 41.12 40.87
N GLN A 405 -1.03 41.77 41.51
CA GLN A 405 -1.08 43.21 41.78
C GLN A 405 -0.78 44.03 40.51
N THR A 406 0.08 43.53 39.63
CA THR A 406 0.47 44.21 38.38
C THR A 406 -0.45 43.90 37.18
N GLY A 407 -1.42 42.96 37.29
CA GLY A 407 -2.48 42.74 36.30
C GLY A 407 -2.06 42.03 35.03
N GLY A 408 -0.92 41.34 34.98
CA GLY A 408 -0.47 40.61 33.79
C GLY A 408 -1.31 39.36 33.48
N THR A 409 -1.58 39.04 32.21
CA THR A 409 -2.32 37.86 31.74
C THR A 409 -1.44 36.62 31.56
N GLY A 410 -0.11 36.81 31.41
CA GLY A 410 0.82 35.75 31.05
C GLY A 410 0.73 35.31 29.57
N LEU A 411 0.01 36.09 28.75
CA LEU A 411 -0.12 35.82 27.29
C LEU A 411 0.79 36.74 26.46
N GLY A 412 1.18 37.92 26.96
CA GLY A 412 1.91 38.92 26.18
C GLY A 412 3.19 38.40 25.51
N LEU A 413 4.07 37.71 26.24
CA LEU A 413 5.31 37.16 25.66
C LEU A 413 5.05 35.96 24.73
N SER A 414 3.95 35.22 24.91
CA SER A 414 3.55 34.19 23.94
C SER A 414 3.07 34.80 22.62
N ILE A 415 2.42 35.97 22.65
CA ILE A 415 2.08 36.76 21.45
C ILE A 415 3.37 37.23 20.76
N VAL A 416 4.36 37.72 21.52
CA VAL A 416 5.67 38.07 20.94
C VAL A 416 6.33 36.90 20.23
N LYS A 417 6.36 35.73 20.85
CA LYS A 417 6.92 34.51 20.25
C LYS A 417 6.21 34.14 18.97
N HIS A 418 4.87 34.17 18.96
CA HIS A 418 4.10 33.86 17.78
C HIS A 418 4.33 34.87 16.64
N GLY A 419 4.30 36.16 16.97
CA GLY A 419 4.59 37.20 15.99
C GLY A 419 6.02 37.13 15.44
N ALA A 420 7.02 36.79 16.25
CA ALA A 420 8.39 36.57 15.82
C ALA A 420 8.47 35.37 14.85
N THR A 421 7.76 34.28 15.14
CA THR A 421 7.67 33.12 14.24
C THR A 421 7.05 33.48 12.89
N LEU A 422 5.95 34.25 12.90
CA LEU A 422 5.28 34.73 11.66
C LEU A 422 6.21 35.58 10.78
N HIS A 423 7.08 36.41 11.40
CA HIS A 423 8.01 37.30 10.71
C HIS A 423 9.41 36.68 10.51
N HIS A 424 9.61 35.39 10.83
CA HIS A 424 10.91 34.71 10.81
C HIS A 424 11.99 35.44 11.63
N ALA A 425 11.58 36.16 12.69
CA ALA A 425 12.45 36.94 13.56
C ALA A 425 13.01 36.09 14.72
N GLN A 426 14.17 36.45 15.22
CA GLN A 426 14.80 35.81 16.35
C GLN A 426 14.62 36.68 17.59
N ILE A 427 14.33 36.05 18.76
CA ILE A 427 14.19 36.72 20.05
C ILE A 427 15.42 36.40 20.89
N HIS A 428 16.08 37.43 21.40
CA HIS A 428 17.18 37.32 22.33
C HIS A 428 16.79 37.94 23.69
N VAL A 429 17.06 37.23 24.77
CA VAL A 429 16.81 37.70 26.16
C VAL A 429 18.09 37.60 26.93
N GLU A 430 18.50 38.75 27.49
CA GLU A 430 19.60 38.86 28.42
C GLU A 430 19.05 39.50 29.71
N SER A 431 19.05 38.77 30.82
CA SER A 431 18.47 39.23 32.08
C SER A 431 19.16 38.58 33.25
N GLU A 432 19.32 39.35 34.32
CA GLU A 432 19.78 38.87 35.60
C GLU A 432 18.87 39.43 36.71
N GLN A 433 18.55 38.59 37.68
CA GLN A 433 17.63 38.96 38.76
C GLN A 433 18.20 40.14 39.56
N GLY A 434 17.48 41.25 39.63
CA GLY A 434 17.87 42.48 40.29
C GLY A 434 18.67 43.46 39.41
N GLU A 435 19.04 43.11 38.19
CA GLU A 435 19.82 43.97 37.28
C GLU A 435 19.03 44.45 36.06
N GLY A 436 17.81 43.92 35.86
CA GLY A 436 16.95 44.30 34.75
C GLY A 436 16.95 43.30 33.59
N THR A 437 16.32 43.71 32.47
CA THR A 437 16.13 42.86 31.32
C THR A 437 16.46 43.62 30.01
N ARG A 438 17.16 42.96 29.12
CA ARG A 438 17.31 43.31 27.73
C ARG A 438 16.58 42.28 26.87
N MET A 439 15.57 42.68 26.09
CA MET A 439 14.87 41.86 25.16
C MET A 439 14.99 42.45 23.77
N GLU A 440 15.53 41.67 22.82
CA GLU A 440 15.81 42.09 21.45
C GLU A 440 15.11 41.16 20.43
N ILE A 441 14.41 41.73 19.47
CA ILE A 441 13.86 41.03 18.29
C ILE A 441 14.69 41.43 17.10
N VAL A 442 15.27 40.44 16.40
CA VAL A 442 16.08 40.64 15.20
C VAL A 442 15.31 40.08 13.99
N PHE A 443 15.03 40.94 13.06
CA PHE A 443 14.31 40.57 11.81
C PHE A 443 15.31 40.17 10.73
N PRO A 444 14.90 39.26 9.81
CA PRO A 444 15.75 38.89 8.67
C PRO A 444 15.97 40.10 7.75
N GLY A 445 17.21 40.25 7.26
CA GLY A 445 17.56 41.30 6.29
C GLY A 445 16.86 41.08 4.94
N LYS A 446 16.79 42.15 4.14
CA LYS A 446 16.11 42.16 2.81
C LYS A 446 16.57 41.05 1.85
N ASP A 447 17.81 40.57 2.01
CA ASP A 447 18.38 39.52 1.14
C ASP A 447 17.99 38.09 1.58
N GLN A 448 17.56 37.92 2.84
CA GLN A 448 17.15 36.62 3.42
C GLN A 448 15.63 36.37 3.36
N ALA A 449 14.82 37.37 3.08
CA ALA A 449 13.36 37.28 3.03
C ALA A 449 12.79 36.76 1.68
N ARG A 450 13.65 36.43 0.72
CA ARG A 450 13.27 35.96 -0.65
C ARG A 450 13.57 34.48 -0.91
N GLY A 451 13.86 33.65 0.11
CA GLY A 451 14.16 32.24 -0.01
C GLY A 451 13.00 31.32 0.35
#